data_e938840c14274c9cc6f08c5de6380397
#
_entry.id   e938840c14274c9cc6f08c5de6380397
#
_cell.length_a   1.000
_cell.length_b   1.000
_cell.length_c   1.000
_cell.angle_alpha   90.00
_cell.angle_beta   90.00
_cell.angle_gamma   90.00
#
_symmetry.space_group_name_H-M   'P 1'
#
loop_
_entity.id
_entity.type
_entity.pdbx_description
1 polymer ?
#
loop_
_entity_poly.entity_id
_entity_poly.type
_entity_poly.pdbx_seq_one_letter_code
_entity_poly.pdbx_strand_id
1 'polypeptide(L)'
;MIFGRPLRKAITGISFLLLLGSVALAAVDAPPAPWTVDVLVALLKEQREPSMRFEEATYSSLLTEPLIVRGLLRFTPPATMEKAITEPFRERYVIEGDRVLFESERKGIKRTISLEDYPALRSFVDAFRASFTGDEALLQKVYDVTLEGTRRQWTLLLRPRETAGQSMVDYILFTGSEGRVATIAIRSPDGDRSVMTLLHGAAR
;
A
#
# COMPACT_ATOMS: atom_id res chain seq x y z
N MET A 1 -8.74 62.76 -87.38
CA MET A 1 -8.17 63.86 -86.62
C MET A 1 -8.70 63.81 -85.21
N ILE A 2 -7.80 63.76 -84.27
CA ILE A 2 -7.92 64.25 -82.90
C ILE A 2 -8.65 63.34 -81.90
N PHE A 3 -7.87 62.59 -81.17
CA PHE A 3 -7.62 62.46 -79.68
C PHE A 3 -8.83 62.49 -78.70
N GLY A 4 -8.94 61.49 -77.96
CA GLY A 4 -9.70 61.44 -76.70
C GLY A 4 -9.30 60.23 -75.82
N ARG A 5 -8.39 60.39 -74.94
CA ARG A 5 -8.01 59.38 -73.94
C ARG A 5 -9.13 59.16 -72.91
N PRO A 6 -9.45 57.94 -72.51
CA PRO A 6 -10.28 57.74 -71.29
C PRO A 6 -9.46 57.54 -70.00
N LEU A 7 -10.02 58.12 -68.98
CA LEU A 7 -9.60 58.18 -67.61
C LEU A 7 -9.58 56.82 -66.89
N ARG A 8 -8.45 56.45 -66.32
CA ARG A 8 -8.32 55.27 -65.51
C ARG A 8 -8.95 55.55 -64.08
N LYS A 9 -9.97 54.81 -63.72
CA LYS A 9 -10.47 54.73 -62.35
C LYS A 9 -9.69 53.67 -61.56
N ALA A 10 -8.95 54.11 -60.58
CA ALA A 10 -8.31 53.23 -59.59
C ALA A 10 -9.38 52.72 -58.62
N ILE A 11 -9.52 51.42 -58.54
CA ILE A 11 -10.33 50.73 -57.51
C ILE A 11 -9.38 50.33 -56.42
N THR A 12 -9.48 51.03 -55.28
CA THR A 12 -8.74 50.72 -54.03
C THR A 12 -9.37 49.51 -53.37
N GLY A 13 -8.66 48.37 -53.43
CA GLY A 13 -9.07 47.14 -52.71
C GLY A 13 -8.79 47.28 -51.24
N ILE A 14 -9.83 47.20 -50.43
CA ILE A 14 -9.74 47.07 -48.97
C ILE A 14 -9.52 45.60 -48.66
N SER A 15 -8.26 45.27 -48.31
CA SER A 15 -7.95 43.94 -47.73
C SER A 15 -8.45 43.87 -46.30
N PHE A 16 -9.52 43.08 -46.08
CA PHE A 16 -10.03 42.76 -44.74
C PHE A 16 -9.19 41.63 -44.15
N LEU A 17 -8.21 41.95 -43.32
CA LEU A 17 -7.37 40.98 -42.65
C LEU A 17 -8.17 40.39 -41.50
N LEU A 18 -8.72 39.18 -41.68
CA LEU A 18 -9.34 38.35 -40.64
C LEU A 18 -8.24 37.84 -39.70
N LEU A 19 -8.02 38.51 -38.54
CA LEU A 19 -7.27 37.97 -37.43
C LEU A 19 -8.10 36.84 -36.78
N LEU A 20 -7.82 35.61 -37.16
CA LEU A 20 -8.29 34.41 -36.44
C LEU A 20 -7.49 34.35 -35.11
N GLY A 21 -8.03 34.96 -34.06
CA GLY A 21 -7.54 34.76 -32.69
C GLY A 21 -7.74 33.32 -32.26
N SER A 22 -6.66 32.54 -32.21
CA SER A 22 -6.66 31.22 -31.59
C SER A 22 -6.87 31.39 -30.10
N VAL A 23 -8.09 31.15 -29.63
CA VAL A 23 -8.36 31.00 -28.20
C VAL A 23 -7.75 29.67 -27.79
N ALA A 24 -6.55 29.71 -27.21
CA ALA A 24 -5.99 28.56 -26.53
C ALA A 24 -6.91 28.23 -25.35
N LEU A 25 -7.74 27.19 -25.46
CA LEU A 25 -8.41 26.60 -24.31
C LEU A 25 -7.29 26.09 -23.39
N ALA A 26 -7.02 26.82 -22.30
CA ALA A 26 -6.22 26.30 -21.21
C ALA A 26 -6.94 25.03 -20.72
N ALA A 27 -6.28 23.89 -20.86
CA ALA A 27 -6.75 22.66 -20.23
C ALA A 27 -6.81 22.95 -18.73
N VAL A 28 -8.01 22.99 -18.19
CA VAL A 28 -8.21 23.04 -16.73
C VAL A 28 -7.73 21.70 -16.26
N ASP A 29 -6.57 21.65 -15.61
CA ASP A 29 -6.09 20.43 -14.95
C ASP A 29 -7.20 19.91 -14.04
N ALA A 30 -7.67 18.73 -14.32
CA ALA A 30 -8.65 18.07 -13.47
C ALA A 30 -8.06 17.97 -12.07
N PRO A 31 -8.84 18.26 -11.01
CA PRO A 31 -8.36 18.14 -9.65
C PRO A 31 -7.77 16.73 -9.46
N PRO A 32 -6.63 16.60 -8.76
CA PRO A 32 -6.02 15.29 -8.53
C PRO A 32 -7.05 14.37 -7.90
N ALA A 33 -7.08 13.12 -8.37
CA ALA A 33 -7.99 12.11 -7.84
C ALA A 33 -7.83 12.03 -6.31
N PRO A 34 -8.93 11.89 -5.57
CA PRO A 34 -8.90 11.85 -4.11
C PRO A 34 -8.02 10.68 -3.65
N TRP A 35 -7.25 10.91 -2.59
CA TRP A 35 -6.42 9.89 -1.97
C TRP A 35 -7.29 9.06 -1.02
N THR A 36 -7.65 7.84 -1.44
CA THR A 36 -8.60 6.97 -0.76
C THR A 36 -8.02 5.58 -0.53
N VAL A 37 -8.66 4.77 0.30
CA VAL A 37 -8.19 3.42 0.64
C VAL A 37 -8.13 2.53 -0.59
N ASP A 38 -9.13 2.59 -1.48
CA ASP A 38 -9.17 1.84 -2.74
C ASP A 38 -7.98 2.18 -3.66
N VAL A 39 -7.63 3.47 -3.77
CA VAL A 39 -6.45 3.92 -4.53
C VAL A 39 -5.16 3.38 -3.92
N LEU A 40 -5.01 3.46 -2.60
CA LEU A 40 -3.82 2.91 -1.93
C LEU A 40 -3.71 1.41 -2.15
N VAL A 41 -4.79 0.66 -1.92
CA VAL A 41 -4.80 -0.81 -2.01
C VAL A 41 -4.51 -1.27 -3.44
N ALA A 42 -5.02 -0.56 -4.46
CA ALA A 42 -4.68 -0.81 -5.86
C ALA A 42 -3.17 -0.61 -6.13
N LEU A 43 -2.59 0.48 -5.61
CA LEU A 43 -1.16 0.75 -5.75
C LEU A 43 -0.29 -0.28 -5.03
N LEU A 44 -0.67 -0.71 -3.82
CA LEU A 44 0.04 -1.76 -3.08
C LEU A 44 0.05 -3.08 -3.88
N LYS A 45 -1.05 -3.41 -4.53
CA LYS A 45 -1.15 -4.58 -5.40
C LYS A 45 -0.24 -4.48 -6.63
N GLU A 46 -0.23 -3.30 -7.28
CA GLU A 46 0.60 -3.05 -8.47
C GLU A 46 2.10 -3.11 -8.18
N GLN A 47 2.52 -2.49 -7.07
CA GLN A 47 3.93 -2.33 -6.72
C GLN A 47 4.46 -3.44 -5.80
N ARG A 48 3.69 -4.49 -5.61
CA ARG A 48 4.04 -5.59 -4.74
C ARG A 48 5.32 -6.31 -5.20
N GLU A 49 6.30 -6.32 -4.31
CA GLU A 49 7.51 -7.10 -4.49
C GLU A 49 7.28 -8.56 -4.06
N PRO A 50 7.75 -9.57 -4.82
CA PRO A 50 7.55 -10.97 -4.47
C PRO A 50 8.35 -11.39 -3.22
N SER A 51 9.41 -10.66 -2.89
CA SER A 51 10.23 -10.89 -1.71
C SER A 51 10.84 -9.58 -1.23
N MET A 52 10.76 -9.34 0.09
CA MET A 52 11.31 -8.16 0.75
C MET A 52 12.10 -8.59 1.99
N ARG A 53 13.25 -7.97 2.23
CA ARG A 53 13.94 -8.09 3.52
C ARG A 53 13.22 -7.25 4.57
N PHE A 54 13.29 -7.68 5.81
CA PHE A 54 12.77 -6.90 6.92
C PHE A 54 13.72 -6.92 8.12
N GLU A 55 13.61 -5.88 8.94
CA GLU A 55 14.06 -5.85 10.31
C GLU A 55 12.84 -5.55 11.21
N GLU A 56 12.65 -6.31 12.26
CA GLU A 56 11.54 -6.14 13.19
C GLU A 56 12.06 -6.04 14.62
N ALA A 57 11.61 -4.99 15.30
CA ALA A 57 11.86 -4.75 16.72
C ALA A 57 10.59 -5.06 17.52
N THR A 58 10.67 -6.01 18.45
CA THR A 58 9.59 -6.35 19.38
C THR A 58 9.90 -5.79 20.76
N TYR A 59 8.97 -5.04 21.30
CA TYR A 59 9.00 -4.43 22.64
C TYR A 59 7.95 -5.12 23.49
N SER A 60 8.34 -5.66 24.64
CA SER A 60 7.45 -6.30 25.59
C SER A 60 7.90 -5.99 27.00
N SER A 61 6.96 -5.92 27.93
CA SER A 61 7.27 -5.77 29.37
C SER A 61 8.08 -6.93 29.95
N LEU A 62 8.12 -8.05 29.24
CA LEU A 62 8.90 -9.24 29.61
C LEU A 62 10.37 -9.18 29.16
N LEU A 63 10.72 -8.18 28.36
CA LEU A 63 12.06 -8.00 27.80
C LEU A 63 12.74 -6.78 28.41
N THR A 64 14.01 -6.91 28.75
CA THR A 64 14.84 -5.78 29.21
C THR A 64 15.27 -4.89 28.05
N GLU A 65 15.41 -5.47 26.86
CA GLU A 65 15.75 -4.78 25.61
C GLU A 65 14.86 -5.31 24.48
N PRO A 66 14.62 -4.51 23.44
CA PRO A 66 13.84 -4.98 22.30
C PRO A 66 14.48 -6.20 21.63
N LEU A 67 13.65 -7.18 21.31
CA LEU A 67 14.09 -8.30 20.47
C LEU A 67 14.12 -7.85 19.01
N ILE A 68 15.32 -7.83 18.42
CA ILE A 68 15.50 -7.52 16.99
C ILE A 68 15.62 -8.82 16.23
N VAL A 69 14.79 -8.98 15.22
CA VAL A 69 14.87 -10.11 14.27
C VAL A 69 14.96 -9.58 12.83
N ARG A 70 15.64 -10.34 11.97
CA ARG A 70 15.78 -10.05 10.55
C ARG A 70 15.39 -11.24 9.72
N GLY A 71 14.93 -10.97 8.50
CA GLY A 71 14.52 -12.05 7.63
C GLY A 71 13.94 -11.59 6.31
N LEU A 72 13.08 -12.44 5.76
CA LEU A 72 12.44 -12.28 4.47
C LEU A 72 10.93 -12.43 4.61
N LEU A 73 10.20 -11.49 4.01
CA LEU A 73 8.80 -11.65 3.68
C LEU A 73 8.69 -12.08 2.22
N ARG A 74 7.92 -13.10 1.94
CA ARG A 74 7.61 -13.54 0.58
C ARG A 74 6.11 -13.58 0.38
N PHE A 75 5.70 -13.19 -0.80
CA PHE A 75 4.33 -13.33 -1.26
C PHE A 75 4.32 -14.13 -2.56
N THR A 76 3.62 -15.26 -2.56
CA THR A 76 3.43 -16.11 -3.74
C THR A 76 1.95 -16.12 -4.10
N PRO A 77 1.57 -15.62 -5.30
CA PRO A 77 0.18 -15.68 -5.75
C PRO A 77 -0.38 -17.12 -5.76
N PRO A 78 -1.68 -17.31 -5.52
CA PRO A 78 -2.66 -16.25 -5.34
C PRO A 78 -2.69 -15.65 -3.93
N ALA A 79 -2.27 -16.35 -2.87
CA ALA A 79 -2.47 -15.88 -1.50
C ALA A 79 -1.52 -16.52 -0.47
N THR A 80 -0.40 -17.11 -0.88
CA THR A 80 0.58 -17.67 0.06
C THR A 80 1.51 -16.57 0.53
N MET A 81 1.63 -16.43 1.85
CA MET A 81 2.53 -15.49 2.51
C MET A 81 3.50 -16.25 3.40
N GLU A 82 4.77 -15.86 3.36
CA GLU A 82 5.82 -16.43 4.19
C GLU A 82 6.59 -15.33 4.91
N LYS A 83 6.76 -15.49 6.23
CA LYS A 83 7.70 -14.73 7.04
C LYS A 83 8.78 -15.69 7.51
N ALA A 84 10.00 -15.51 7.00
CA ALA A 84 11.16 -16.31 7.38
C ALA A 84 12.12 -15.43 8.19
N ILE A 85 12.25 -15.68 9.49
CA ILE A 85 13.26 -15.10 10.36
C ILE A 85 14.56 -15.89 10.13
N THR A 86 15.65 -15.17 9.88
CA THR A 86 16.97 -15.74 9.63
C THR A 86 17.98 -15.39 10.73
N GLU A 87 17.75 -14.30 11.47
CA GLU A 87 18.60 -13.79 12.55
C GLU A 87 17.75 -13.27 13.72
N PRO A 88 18.16 -13.48 14.97
CA PRO A 88 19.31 -14.26 15.48
C PRO A 88 19.03 -15.77 15.58
N PHE A 89 17.84 -16.20 15.22
CA PHE A 89 17.42 -17.61 15.19
C PHE A 89 16.58 -17.87 13.93
N ARG A 90 16.33 -19.14 13.62
CA ARG A 90 15.55 -19.50 12.44
C ARG A 90 14.15 -19.93 12.83
N GLU A 91 13.18 -19.16 12.32
CA GLU A 91 11.77 -19.48 12.42
C GLU A 91 11.08 -19.16 11.09
N ARG A 92 10.05 -19.90 10.77
CA ARG A 92 9.31 -19.76 9.51
C ARG A 92 7.82 -19.86 9.78
N TYR A 93 7.09 -18.90 9.25
CA TYR A 93 5.64 -18.85 9.26
C TYR A 93 5.17 -18.85 7.81
N VAL A 94 4.33 -19.82 7.42
CA VAL A 94 3.72 -19.86 6.09
C VAL A 94 2.22 -19.88 6.24
N ILE A 95 1.57 -18.92 5.61
CA ILE A 95 0.13 -18.78 5.54
C ILE A 95 -0.30 -19.25 4.16
N GLU A 96 -1.10 -20.32 4.11
CA GLU A 96 -1.63 -20.89 2.88
C GLU A 96 -3.10 -21.29 3.09
N GLY A 97 -4.01 -20.63 2.37
CA GLY A 97 -5.44 -20.79 2.62
C GLY A 97 -5.79 -20.51 4.08
N ASP A 98 -6.46 -21.45 4.73
CA ASP A 98 -6.86 -21.37 6.14
C ASP A 98 -5.86 -22.00 7.11
N ARG A 99 -4.62 -22.20 6.69
CA ARG A 99 -3.58 -22.84 7.50
C ARG A 99 -2.39 -21.93 7.70
N VAL A 100 -1.82 -22.00 8.90
CA VAL A 100 -0.53 -21.40 9.25
C VAL A 100 0.41 -22.51 9.65
N LEU A 101 1.47 -22.71 8.88
CA LEU A 101 2.59 -23.55 9.26
C LEU A 101 3.58 -22.72 10.06
N PHE A 102 3.94 -23.19 11.25
CA PHE A 102 5.02 -22.66 12.06
C PHE A 102 6.15 -23.68 12.19
N GLU A 103 7.37 -23.25 11.91
CA GLU A 103 8.59 -24.03 12.07
C GLU A 103 9.60 -23.23 12.88
N SER A 104 10.22 -23.84 13.89
CA SER A 104 11.29 -23.25 14.69
C SER A 104 12.41 -24.27 14.87
N GLU A 105 13.56 -24.01 14.24
CA GLU A 105 14.73 -24.88 14.38
C GLU A 105 15.23 -24.90 15.85
N ARG A 106 15.27 -23.74 16.50
CA ARG A 106 15.71 -23.60 17.89
C ARG A 106 14.88 -24.43 18.87
N LYS A 107 13.58 -24.52 18.64
CA LYS A 107 12.63 -25.24 19.52
C LYS A 107 12.37 -26.66 19.07
N GLY A 108 12.86 -27.07 17.89
CA GLY A 108 12.52 -28.36 17.26
C GLY A 108 11.03 -28.52 16.98
N ILE A 109 10.33 -27.43 16.70
CA ILE A 109 8.87 -27.42 16.52
C ILE A 109 8.55 -27.27 15.04
N LYS A 110 7.65 -28.14 14.59
CA LYS A 110 6.93 -27.97 13.32
C LYS A 110 5.44 -28.21 13.59
N ARG A 111 4.62 -27.19 13.41
CA ARG A 111 3.19 -27.22 13.75
C ARG A 111 2.37 -26.54 12.67
N THR A 112 1.27 -27.17 12.29
CA THR A 112 0.23 -26.55 11.45
C THR A 112 -0.96 -26.17 12.32
N ILE A 113 -1.45 -24.96 12.17
CA ILE A 113 -2.60 -24.40 12.88
C ILE A 113 -3.69 -24.11 11.85
N SER A 114 -4.93 -24.53 12.14
CA SER A 114 -6.09 -24.09 11.36
C SER A 114 -6.54 -22.71 11.84
N LEU A 115 -6.76 -21.76 10.92
CA LEU A 115 -7.31 -20.45 11.27
C LEU A 115 -8.76 -20.53 11.74
N GLU A 116 -9.47 -21.62 11.44
CA GLU A 116 -10.84 -21.85 11.91
C GLU A 116 -10.89 -21.99 13.44
N ASP A 117 -9.85 -22.58 14.02
CA ASP A 117 -9.74 -22.79 15.48
C ASP A 117 -9.29 -21.53 16.22
N TYR A 118 -8.83 -20.51 15.49
CA TYR A 118 -8.22 -19.27 16.05
C TYR A 118 -8.77 -18.01 15.37
N PRO A 119 -10.02 -17.58 15.69
CA PRO A 119 -10.67 -16.45 15.03
C PRO A 119 -9.85 -15.13 15.09
N ALA A 120 -9.18 -14.88 16.22
CA ALA A 120 -8.34 -13.71 16.39
C ALA A 120 -7.13 -13.72 15.44
N LEU A 121 -6.47 -14.88 15.26
CA LEU A 121 -5.38 -15.05 14.30
C LEU A 121 -5.90 -14.95 12.86
N ARG A 122 -7.10 -15.46 12.58
CA ARG A 122 -7.76 -15.31 11.27
C ARG A 122 -7.92 -13.84 10.91
N SER A 123 -8.51 -13.03 11.80
CA SER A 123 -8.69 -11.59 11.57
C SER A 123 -7.37 -10.89 11.25
N PHE A 124 -6.31 -11.22 11.98
CA PHE A 124 -4.97 -10.69 11.74
C PHE A 124 -4.42 -11.10 10.34
N VAL A 125 -4.52 -12.38 10.00
CA VAL A 125 -4.08 -12.90 8.70
C VAL A 125 -4.87 -12.29 7.56
N ASP A 126 -6.17 -12.10 7.72
CA ASP A 126 -7.04 -11.51 6.71
C ASP A 126 -6.69 -10.04 6.44
N ALA A 127 -6.27 -9.26 7.47
CA ALA A 127 -5.77 -7.91 7.27
C ALA A 127 -4.53 -7.87 6.38
N PHE A 128 -3.55 -8.72 6.68
CA PHE A 128 -2.34 -8.82 5.86
C PHE A 128 -2.68 -9.26 4.45
N ARG A 129 -3.48 -10.32 4.31
CA ARG A 129 -3.90 -10.83 2.99
C ARG A 129 -4.59 -9.73 2.18
N ALA A 130 -5.58 -9.06 2.75
CA ALA A 130 -6.32 -8.00 2.08
C ALA A 130 -5.41 -6.85 1.63
N SER A 131 -4.47 -6.43 2.47
CA SER A 131 -3.50 -5.38 2.14
C SER A 131 -2.60 -5.76 0.95
N PHE A 132 -2.25 -7.04 0.80
CA PHE A 132 -1.38 -7.52 -0.29
C PHE A 132 -2.15 -7.96 -1.55
N THR A 133 -3.40 -8.41 -1.41
CA THR A 133 -4.22 -8.82 -2.57
C THR A 133 -5.01 -7.68 -3.18
N GLY A 134 -5.15 -6.57 -2.47
CA GLY A 134 -5.95 -5.45 -2.88
C GLY A 134 -7.45 -5.65 -2.60
N ASP A 135 -7.79 -6.46 -1.60
CA ASP A 135 -9.18 -6.72 -1.22
C ASP A 135 -9.65 -5.70 -0.14
N GLU A 136 -10.02 -4.51 -0.60
CA GLU A 136 -10.54 -3.46 0.27
C GLU A 136 -11.82 -3.89 1.01
N ALA A 137 -12.71 -4.63 0.33
CA ALA A 137 -13.98 -5.05 0.92
C ALA A 137 -13.75 -5.97 2.13
N LEU A 138 -12.78 -6.90 2.03
CA LEU A 138 -12.38 -7.75 3.16
C LEU A 138 -11.77 -6.90 4.28
N LEU A 139 -10.92 -5.93 3.93
CA LEU A 139 -10.28 -5.05 4.91
C LEU A 139 -11.32 -4.28 5.72
N GLN A 140 -12.27 -3.63 5.05
CA GLN A 140 -13.34 -2.85 5.68
C GLN A 140 -14.36 -3.71 6.44
N LYS A 141 -14.51 -4.98 6.06
CA LYS A 141 -15.37 -5.92 6.78
C LYS A 141 -14.81 -6.25 8.16
N VAL A 142 -13.50 -6.42 8.26
CA VAL A 142 -12.81 -6.94 9.47
C VAL A 142 -12.29 -5.80 10.34
N TYR A 143 -11.97 -4.62 9.74
CA TYR A 143 -11.33 -3.51 10.42
C TYR A 143 -12.08 -2.18 10.22
N ASP A 144 -11.99 -1.32 11.23
CA ASP A 144 -12.17 0.11 11.05
C ASP A 144 -10.89 0.66 10.44
N VAL A 145 -11.01 1.20 9.23
CA VAL A 145 -9.89 1.61 8.39
C VAL A 145 -9.80 3.13 8.35
N THR A 146 -8.65 3.69 8.72
CA THR A 146 -8.38 5.13 8.59
C THR A 146 -7.15 5.34 7.74
N LEU A 147 -7.28 6.12 6.66
CA LEU A 147 -6.17 6.53 5.80
C LEU A 147 -5.91 8.02 5.99
N GLU A 148 -4.67 8.38 6.29
CA GLU A 148 -4.22 9.76 6.46
C GLU A 148 -3.03 10.05 5.56
N GLY A 149 -2.81 11.36 5.29
CA GLY A 149 -1.68 11.84 4.51
C GLY A 149 -1.98 11.98 3.02
N THR A 150 -0.99 11.73 2.21
CA THR A 150 -1.02 11.87 0.75
C THR A 150 -0.39 10.65 0.09
N ARG A 151 -0.51 10.54 -1.23
CA ARG A 151 0.17 9.48 -1.99
C ARG A 151 1.68 9.39 -1.69
N ARG A 152 2.35 10.51 -1.47
CA ARG A 152 3.80 10.55 -1.21
C ARG A 152 4.19 10.11 0.20
N GLN A 153 3.30 10.28 1.14
CA GLN A 153 3.51 9.87 2.53
C GLN A 153 2.14 9.60 3.15
N TRP A 154 1.88 8.35 3.49
CA TRP A 154 0.59 7.90 3.98
C TRP A 154 0.74 7.01 5.21
N THR A 155 -0.33 6.98 5.96
CA THR A 155 -0.52 6.14 7.14
C THR A 155 -1.88 5.46 7.02
N LEU A 156 -1.89 4.13 7.11
CA LEU A 156 -3.11 3.31 7.14
C LEU A 156 -3.23 2.66 8.49
N LEU A 157 -4.24 3.04 9.25
CA LEU A 157 -4.56 2.50 10.57
C LEU A 157 -5.72 1.51 10.46
N LEU A 158 -5.53 0.31 11.00
CA LEU A 158 -6.50 -0.76 11.06
C LEU A 158 -6.81 -1.10 12.51
N ARG A 159 -8.07 -0.95 12.95
CA ARG A 159 -8.55 -1.38 14.27
C ARG A 159 -9.53 -2.54 14.08
N PRO A 160 -9.30 -3.71 14.73
CA PRO A 160 -10.24 -4.83 14.59
C PRO A 160 -11.64 -4.44 15.07
N ARG A 161 -12.68 -4.80 14.29
CA ARG A 161 -14.09 -4.57 14.65
C ARG A 161 -14.60 -5.62 15.63
N GLU A 162 -14.16 -6.86 15.46
CA GLU A 162 -14.64 -7.98 16.25
C GLU A 162 -13.85 -8.15 17.55
N THR A 163 -14.52 -8.49 18.63
CA THR A 163 -13.92 -8.75 19.95
C THR A 163 -12.81 -9.80 19.90
N ALA A 164 -12.97 -10.85 19.06
CA ALA A 164 -11.94 -11.87 18.88
C ALA A 164 -10.63 -11.26 18.32
N GLY A 165 -10.72 -10.39 17.32
CA GLY A 165 -9.55 -9.66 16.78
C GLY A 165 -8.94 -8.71 17.81
N GLN A 166 -9.78 -8.00 18.56
CA GLN A 166 -9.37 -7.05 19.61
C GLN A 166 -8.62 -7.73 20.77
N SER A 167 -8.82 -9.03 21.00
CA SER A 167 -8.09 -9.79 22.03
C SER A 167 -6.61 -10.01 21.71
N MET A 168 -6.23 -9.95 20.42
CA MET A 168 -4.84 -10.13 19.98
C MET A 168 -4.17 -8.82 19.56
N VAL A 169 -4.93 -7.90 18.96
CA VAL A 169 -4.39 -6.71 18.32
C VAL A 169 -5.25 -5.52 18.68
N ASP A 170 -4.66 -4.48 19.25
CA ASP A 170 -5.30 -3.18 19.44
C ASP A 170 -5.39 -2.42 18.12
N TYR A 171 -4.26 -2.37 17.40
CA TYR A 171 -4.22 -1.84 16.04
C TYR A 171 -3.04 -2.36 15.22
N ILE A 172 -3.18 -2.26 13.91
CA ILE A 172 -2.09 -2.42 12.93
C ILE A 172 -1.93 -1.07 12.20
N LEU A 173 -0.70 -0.57 12.14
CA LEU A 173 -0.37 0.70 11.50
C LEU A 173 0.63 0.45 10.38
N PHE A 174 0.23 0.74 9.16
CA PHE A 174 1.11 0.76 8.01
C PHE A 174 1.53 2.19 7.71
N THR A 175 2.79 2.41 7.40
CA THR A 175 3.26 3.66 6.83
C THR A 175 3.94 3.39 5.50
N GLY A 176 3.91 4.38 4.60
CA GLY A 176 4.55 4.17 3.32
C GLY A 176 4.56 5.41 2.43
N SER A 177 4.99 5.16 1.21
CA SER A 177 5.09 6.17 0.16
C SER A 177 4.75 5.53 -1.18
N GLU A 178 4.00 6.23 -2.01
CA GLU A 178 3.48 5.72 -3.27
C GLU A 178 2.70 4.42 -3.03
N GLY A 179 3.00 3.34 -3.73
CA GLY A 179 2.44 2.01 -3.49
C GLY A 179 3.35 1.08 -2.69
N ARG A 180 4.23 1.61 -1.82
CA ARG A 180 5.21 0.83 -1.07
C ARG A 180 5.04 1.02 0.43
N VAL A 181 4.93 -0.07 1.16
CA VAL A 181 4.93 -0.08 2.62
C VAL A 181 6.36 0.09 3.12
N ALA A 182 6.58 1.07 4.00
CA ALA A 182 7.87 1.29 4.66
C ALA A 182 7.92 0.58 6.02
N THR A 183 6.87 0.73 6.83
CA THR A 183 6.80 0.10 8.16
C THR A 183 5.44 -0.54 8.40
N ILE A 184 5.44 -1.57 9.24
CA ILE A 184 4.24 -2.20 9.78
C ILE A 184 4.42 -2.26 11.29
N ALA A 185 3.61 -1.52 12.03
CA ALA A 185 3.60 -1.57 13.49
C ALA A 185 2.34 -2.28 13.97
N ILE A 186 2.49 -3.16 14.94
CA ILE A 186 1.40 -3.90 15.56
C ILE A 186 1.46 -3.59 17.06
N ARG A 187 0.33 -3.26 17.63
CA ARG A 187 0.16 -3.08 19.06
C ARG A 187 -0.83 -4.10 19.60
N SER A 188 -0.46 -4.76 20.66
CA SER A 188 -1.32 -5.68 21.41
C SER A 188 -2.00 -4.98 22.57
N PRO A 189 -3.15 -5.48 23.05
CA PRO A 189 -3.90 -4.86 24.18
C PRO A 189 -3.13 -4.84 25.49
N ASP A 190 -2.20 -5.78 25.71
CA ASP A 190 -1.31 -5.86 26.87
C ASP A 190 -0.19 -4.82 26.86
N GLY A 191 -0.10 -4.03 25.79
CA GLY A 191 0.90 -2.98 25.63
C GLY A 191 2.14 -3.40 24.85
N ASP A 192 2.30 -4.67 24.53
CA ASP A 192 3.37 -5.16 23.67
C ASP A 192 3.22 -4.56 22.27
N ARG A 193 4.34 -4.34 21.60
CA ARG A 193 4.35 -3.81 20.24
C ARG A 193 5.47 -4.40 19.40
N SER A 194 5.23 -4.56 18.11
CA SER A 194 6.31 -4.80 17.16
C SER A 194 6.32 -3.73 16.09
N VAL A 195 7.49 -3.42 15.56
CA VAL A 195 7.68 -2.51 14.42
C VAL A 195 8.58 -3.20 13.43
N MET A 196 8.02 -3.53 12.28
CA MET A 196 8.74 -4.13 11.17
C MET A 196 9.05 -3.05 10.13
N THR A 197 10.32 -2.89 9.78
CA THR A 197 10.78 -2.04 8.69
C THR A 197 11.05 -2.89 7.46
N LEU A 198 10.43 -2.56 6.33
CA LEU A 198 10.63 -3.24 5.07
C LEU A 198 11.79 -2.59 4.31
N LEU A 199 12.77 -3.41 3.93
CA LEU A 199 13.97 -2.99 3.22
C LEU A 199 13.78 -3.28 1.73
N HIS A 200 13.29 -2.27 1.01
CA HIS A 200 13.14 -2.34 -0.43
C HIS A 200 14.50 -2.39 -1.12
N GLY A 201 14.63 -3.21 -2.14
CA GLY A 201 15.82 -3.17 -3.01
C GLY A 201 15.93 -1.78 -3.63
N ALA A 202 17.17 -1.28 -3.85
CA ALA A 202 17.37 -0.06 -4.61
C ALA A 202 16.63 -0.21 -5.95
N ALA A 203 15.76 0.75 -6.27
CA ALA A 203 15.12 0.81 -7.59
C ALA A 203 16.25 0.84 -8.64
N ARG A 204 16.25 -0.16 -9.51
CA ARG A 204 17.18 -0.21 -10.66
C ARG A 204 16.72 0.74 -11.74
#